data_1ad6a26726bbe38fb3ac3122ea5c0cec
#
_entry.id   1ad6a26726bbe38fb3ac3122ea5c0cec
#
_cell.length_a   1.000
_cell.length_b   1.000
_cell.length_c   1.000
_cell.angle_alpha   90.00
_cell.angle_beta   90.00
_cell.angle_gamma   90.00
#
_symmetry.space_group_name_H-M   'P 1'
#
loop_
_entity.id
_entity.type
_entity.pdbx_description
1 polymer ?
#
loop_
_entity_poly.entity_id
_entity_poly.type
_entity_poly.pdbx_seq_one_letter_code
_entity_poly.pdbx_strand_id
1 'polypeptide(L)'
;MEEWQTSNQDIQSVEKLLLPHGAHFQEDARNVIRCWHSTDVAACPGSGKTTVLLAKLKLLADRMPLENGAGICVLSHTNVAVNEIKNRLSDYADKLLNYPNYIGTIQSFIDRFVTIPYLRNIAGQNVQVVDSLTYAQHVLSKMQHDVKYRALNYATKNNFATGRQFTDRINHTQALHIRKDGALYIMSTDQPKKHCDTRQSRQSVL
;
A
#
# COMPACT_ATOMS: atom_id res chain seq x y z
N MET A 1 -22.49 -3.34 25.10
CA MET A 1 -21.07 -3.68 24.86
C MET A 1 -20.39 -3.60 26.21
N GLU A 2 -19.91 -4.73 26.72
CA GLU A 2 -19.07 -4.68 27.91
C GLU A 2 -17.83 -3.83 27.58
N GLU A 3 -17.54 -2.90 28.48
CA GLU A 3 -16.40 -2.01 28.31
C GLU A 3 -15.12 -2.84 28.39
N TRP A 4 -14.38 -2.91 27.28
CA TRP A 4 -13.16 -3.71 27.21
C TRP A 4 -12.12 -3.15 28.17
N GLN A 5 -11.83 -3.89 29.23
CA GLN A 5 -10.80 -3.53 30.20
C GLN A 5 -9.51 -4.26 29.92
N THR A 6 -8.41 -3.53 29.88
CA THR A 6 -7.05 -4.07 29.77
C THR A 6 -6.39 -4.05 31.12
N SER A 7 -6.07 -5.24 31.64
CA SER A 7 -5.41 -5.39 32.94
C SER A 7 -3.91 -5.07 32.88
N ASN A 8 -3.29 -4.89 34.03
CA ASN A 8 -1.83 -4.77 34.09
C ASN A 8 -1.11 -6.04 33.65
N GLN A 9 -1.71 -7.22 33.83
CA GLN A 9 -1.16 -8.49 33.37
C GLN A 9 -1.15 -8.57 31.83
N ASP A 10 -2.23 -8.05 31.18
CA ASP A 10 -2.28 -7.95 29.72
C ASP A 10 -1.14 -7.08 29.20
N ILE A 11 -0.93 -5.90 29.82
CA ILE A 11 0.17 -5.01 29.44
C ILE A 11 1.53 -5.70 29.62
N GLN A 12 1.77 -6.37 30.74
CA GLN A 12 3.02 -7.11 30.96
C GLN A 12 3.22 -8.21 29.90
N SER A 13 2.16 -8.88 29.49
CA SER A 13 2.25 -9.93 28.45
C SER A 13 2.70 -9.36 27.12
N VAL A 14 2.20 -8.22 26.70
CA VAL A 14 2.60 -7.56 25.45
C VAL A 14 3.96 -6.90 25.54
N GLU A 15 4.35 -6.39 26.72
CA GLU A 15 5.71 -5.88 26.97
C GLU A 15 6.74 -6.98 26.75
N LYS A 16 6.54 -8.18 27.34
CA LYS A 16 7.44 -9.33 27.16
C LYS A 16 7.57 -9.77 25.69
N LEU A 17 6.54 -9.64 24.91
CA LEU A 17 6.53 -10.04 23.51
C LEU A 17 7.19 -9.00 22.59
N LEU A 18 6.90 -7.71 22.83
CA LEU A 18 7.17 -6.66 21.85
C LEU A 18 8.36 -5.78 22.20
N LEU A 19 8.78 -5.75 23.48
CA LEU A 19 9.87 -4.91 23.94
C LEU A 19 11.11 -5.73 24.29
N PRO A 20 12.31 -5.11 24.28
CA PRO A 20 13.52 -5.73 24.79
C PRO A 20 13.36 -6.14 26.27
N HIS A 21 14.11 -7.15 26.69
CA HIS A 21 14.05 -7.67 28.07
C HIS A 21 14.27 -6.53 29.09
N GLY A 22 13.33 -6.42 30.02
CA GLY A 22 13.36 -5.39 31.07
C GLY A 22 12.84 -4.01 30.67
N ALA A 23 12.45 -3.83 29.39
CA ALA A 23 11.83 -2.58 28.96
C ALA A 23 10.32 -2.60 29.22
N HIS A 24 9.77 -1.40 29.51
CA HIS A 24 8.35 -1.18 29.80
C HIS A 24 7.80 -0.06 28.94
N PHE A 25 6.50 -0.12 28.64
CA PHE A 25 5.80 1.02 28.05
C PHE A 25 5.75 2.19 29.04
N GLN A 26 5.98 3.39 28.51
CA GLN A 26 5.71 4.62 29.27
C GLN A 26 4.20 4.76 29.56
N GLU A 27 3.84 5.56 30.55
CA GLU A 27 2.45 5.67 31.00
C GLU A 27 1.51 6.16 29.89
N ASP A 28 1.94 7.09 29.05
CA ASP A 28 1.16 7.54 27.90
C ASP A 28 0.84 6.38 26.92
N ALA A 29 1.82 5.54 26.63
CA ALA A 29 1.63 4.37 25.78
C ALA A 29 0.68 3.34 26.42
N ARG A 30 0.79 3.13 27.75
CA ARG A 30 -0.12 2.26 28.51
C ARG A 30 -1.56 2.79 28.47
N ASN A 31 -1.74 4.10 28.58
CA ASN A 31 -3.05 4.74 28.49
C ASN A 31 -3.67 4.54 27.12
N VAL A 32 -2.89 4.66 26.03
CA VAL A 32 -3.37 4.35 24.68
C VAL A 32 -3.72 2.87 24.52
N ILE A 33 -2.94 1.95 25.10
CA ILE A 33 -3.22 0.50 25.03
C ILE A 33 -4.53 0.18 25.78
N ARG A 34 -4.81 0.83 26.91
CA ARG A 34 -6.05 0.65 27.69
C ARG A 34 -7.28 1.30 27.06
N CYS A 35 -7.07 2.30 26.19
CA CYS A 35 -8.16 3.06 25.56
C CYS A 35 -8.80 2.26 24.42
N TRP A 36 -10.05 1.84 24.58
CA TRP A 36 -10.82 1.10 23.56
C TRP A 36 -11.93 1.91 22.91
N HIS A 37 -12.03 3.17 23.21
CA HIS A 37 -12.90 4.11 22.51
C HIS A 37 -12.15 4.82 21.38
N SER A 38 -12.91 5.50 20.52
CA SER A 38 -12.34 6.28 19.42
C SER A 38 -11.43 7.38 19.95
N THR A 39 -10.17 7.41 19.50
CA THR A 39 -9.18 8.38 19.96
C THR A 39 -8.14 8.66 18.88
N ASP A 40 -7.63 9.89 18.86
CA ASP A 40 -6.51 10.29 18.05
C ASP A 40 -5.21 10.20 18.86
N VAL A 41 -4.18 9.60 18.25
CA VAL A 41 -2.86 9.44 18.90
C VAL A 41 -1.84 10.29 18.14
N ALA A 42 -1.53 11.45 18.69
CA ALA A 42 -0.45 12.30 18.20
C ALA A 42 0.87 11.88 18.84
N ALA A 43 1.86 11.55 18.02
CA ALA A 43 3.15 11.12 18.53
C ALA A 43 4.26 11.36 17.50
N CYS A 44 5.46 11.71 17.95
CA CYS A 44 6.62 11.98 17.11
C CYS A 44 7.09 10.73 16.34
N PRO A 45 7.79 10.88 15.22
CA PRO A 45 8.49 9.77 14.59
C PRO A 45 9.42 9.08 15.59
N GLY A 46 9.43 7.73 15.59
CA GLY A 46 10.27 6.95 16.52
C GLY A 46 9.72 6.76 17.94
N SER A 47 8.59 7.36 18.31
CA SER A 47 7.97 7.25 19.65
C SER A 47 7.33 5.89 19.96
N GLY A 48 7.43 4.90 19.07
CA GLY A 48 6.85 3.58 19.31
C GLY A 48 5.38 3.41 18.93
N LYS A 49 4.79 4.30 18.11
CA LYS A 49 3.38 4.18 17.65
C LYS A 49 3.03 2.81 17.13
N THR A 50 3.89 2.25 16.27
CA THR A 50 3.67 0.92 15.70
C THR A 50 3.69 -0.15 16.80
N THR A 51 4.57 -0.03 17.79
CA THR A 51 4.64 -0.98 18.90
C THR A 51 3.38 -0.95 19.77
N VAL A 52 2.82 0.24 20.02
CA VAL A 52 1.54 0.39 20.73
C VAL A 52 0.38 -0.22 19.93
N LEU A 53 0.34 0.00 18.61
CA LEU A 53 -0.65 -0.65 17.74
C LEU A 53 -0.51 -2.19 17.79
N LEU A 54 0.72 -2.72 17.71
CA LEU A 54 0.98 -4.15 17.80
C LEU A 54 0.52 -4.72 19.15
N ALA A 55 0.72 -3.99 20.25
CA ALA A 55 0.22 -4.39 21.57
C ALA A 55 -1.31 -4.51 21.57
N LYS A 56 -2.02 -3.54 21.02
CA LYS A 56 -3.49 -3.61 20.89
C LYS A 56 -3.93 -4.77 20.00
N LEU A 57 -3.28 -4.99 18.87
CA LEU A 57 -3.60 -6.09 17.95
C LEU A 57 -3.37 -7.45 18.62
N LYS A 58 -2.30 -7.61 19.39
CA LYS A 58 -2.06 -8.84 20.15
C LYS A 58 -3.17 -9.10 21.19
N LEU A 59 -3.56 -8.09 21.95
CA LEU A 59 -4.64 -8.22 22.92
C LEU A 59 -5.99 -8.55 22.25
N LEU A 60 -6.25 -8.00 21.06
CA LEU A 60 -7.42 -8.36 20.27
C LEU A 60 -7.35 -9.81 19.77
N ALA A 61 -6.19 -10.25 19.30
CA ALA A 61 -5.98 -11.62 18.81
C ALA A 61 -6.17 -12.67 19.91
N ASP A 62 -5.79 -12.35 21.15
CA ASP A 62 -6.03 -13.24 22.31
C ASP A 62 -7.52 -13.45 22.60
N ARG A 63 -8.34 -12.47 22.25
CA ARG A 63 -9.80 -12.47 22.48
C ARG A 63 -10.62 -12.95 21.29
N MET A 64 -9.95 -13.34 20.20
CA MET A 64 -10.63 -13.85 19.02
C MET A 64 -11.15 -15.27 19.22
N PRO A 65 -12.32 -15.63 18.63
CA PRO A 65 -13.15 -14.81 17.74
C PRO A 65 -13.91 -13.71 18.50
N LEU A 66 -14.04 -12.53 17.86
CA LEU A 66 -14.80 -11.42 18.44
C LEU A 66 -16.30 -11.69 18.39
N GLU A 67 -17.05 -11.11 19.32
CA GLU A 67 -18.49 -11.25 19.39
C GLU A 67 -19.19 -10.77 18.13
N ASN A 68 -20.34 -11.37 17.82
CA ASN A 68 -21.18 -11.02 16.66
C ASN A 68 -20.48 -11.08 15.29
N GLY A 69 -19.39 -11.84 15.17
CA GLY A 69 -18.63 -11.92 13.93
C GLY A 69 -17.89 -10.62 13.57
N ALA A 70 -17.67 -9.76 14.55
CA ALA A 70 -16.92 -8.52 14.34
C ALA A 70 -15.47 -8.81 13.91
N GLY A 71 -14.92 -7.92 13.11
CA GLY A 71 -13.55 -7.99 12.62
C GLY A 71 -12.74 -6.73 12.91
N ILE A 72 -11.44 -6.85 12.75
CA ILE A 72 -10.49 -5.76 12.89
C ILE A 72 -10.13 -5.25 11.51
N CYS A 73 -10.14 -3.94 11.31
CA CYS A 73 -9.64 -3.31 10.08
C CYS A 73 -8.44 -2.42 10.42
N VAL A 74 -7.25 -2.80 9.89
CA VAL A 74 -6.03 -1.99 10.03
C VAL A 74 -5.62 -1.49 8.65
N LEU A 75 -5.57 -0.18 8.50
CA LEU A 75 -5.22 0.47 7.25
C LEU A 75 -3.91 1.25 7.38
N SER A 76 -3.04 1.11 6.40
CA SER A 76 -1.78 1.85 6.30
C SER A 76 -1.62 2.47 4.92
N HIS A 77 -0.76 3.48 4.82
CA HIS A 77 -0.36 4.04 3.52
C HIS A 77 0.66 3.17 2.78
N THR A 78 1.42 2.32 3.49
CA THR A 78 2.55 1.59 2.92
C THR A 78 2.49 0.10 3.22
N ASN A 79 2.98 -0.71 2.30
CA ASN A 79 3.17 -2.15 2.50
C ASN A 79 4.22 -2.46 3.56
N VAL A 80 5.18 -1.56 3.78
CA VAL A 80 6.22 -1.74 4.80
C VAL A 80 5.59 -1.86 6.19
N ALA A 81 4.68 -0.95 6.54
CA ALA A 81 3.98 -1.01 7.82
C ALA A 81 3.11 -2.27 7.97
N VAL A 82 2.44 -2.69 6.89
CA VAL A 82 1.67 -3.94 6.87
C VAL A 82 2.56 -5.16 7.10
N ASN A 83 3.72 -5.21 6.44
CA ASN A 83 4.68 -6.31 6.58
C ASN A 83 5.31 -6.33 7.97
N GLU A 84 5.59 -5.16 8.57
CA GLU A 84 6.08 -5.08 9.94
C GLU A 84 5.08 -5.70 10.93
N ILE A 85 3.79 -5.40 10.78
CA ILE A 85 2.73 -6.00 11.61
C ILE A 85 2.74 -7.52 11.46
N LYS A 86 2.77 -8.02 10.22
CA LYS A 86 2.80 -9.46 9.93
C LYS A 86 4.01 -10.16 10.56
N ASN A 87 5.19 -9.57 10.41
CA ASN A 87 6.44 -10.16 10.89
C ASN A 87 6.51 -10.18 12.42
N ARG A 88 6.10 -9.10 13.09
CA ARG A 88 6.20 -8.99 14.55
C ARG A 88 5.09 -9.72 15.30
N LEU A 89 3.97 -10.03 14.64
CA LEU A 89 2.86 -10.81 15.18
C LEU A 89 2.66 -12.11 14.43
N SER A 90 3.75 -12.75 13.97
CA SER A 90 3.71 -13.99 13.17
C SER A 90 2.88 -15.10 13.84
N ASP A 91 3.00 -15.28 15.15
CA ASP A 91 2.28 -16.29 15.92
C ASP A 91 0.75 -16.03 15.98
N TYR A 92 0.36 -14.80 15.73
CA TYR A 92 -1.04 -14.36 15.69
C TYR A 92 -1.52 -14.08 14.25
N ALA A 93 -0.65 -14.32 13.25
CA ALA A 93 -0.93 -13.98 11.86
C ALA A 93 -2.22 -14.64 11.36
N ASP A 94 -2.39 -15.93 11.63
CA ASP A 94 -3.58 -16.67 11.20
C ASP A 94 -4.88 -16.08 11.76
N LYS A 95 -4.87 -15.62 13.00
CA LYS A 95 -6.04 -15.00 13.60
C LYS A 95 -6.30 -13.59 13.05
N LEU A 96 -5.23 -12.81 12.83
CA LEU A 96 -5.34 -11.40 12.43
C LEU A 96 -5.54 -11.19 10.93
N LEU A 97 -5.05 -12.11 10.08
CA LEU A 97 -5.06 -11.93 8.63
C LEU A 97 -6.24 -12.60 7.93
N ASN A 98 -6.93 -13.52 8.63
CA ASN A 98 -8.08 -14.22 8.08
C ASN A 98 -9.38 -13.45 8.33
N TYR A 99 -10.38 -13.73 7.48
CA TYR A 99 -11.74 -13.20 7.65
C TYR A 99 -12.26 -13.48 9.07
N PRO A 100 -12.93 -12.53 9.73
CA PRO A 100 -13.47 -11.26 9.23
C PRO A 100 -12.49 -10.07 9.30
N ASN A 101 -11.22 -10.28 9.61
CA ASN A 101 -10.24 -9.22 9.77
C ASN A 101 -9.67 -8.77 8.43
N TYR A 102 -9.16 -7.54 8.41
CA TYR A 102 -8.42 -6.99 7.28
C TYR A 102 -7.23 -6.16 7.76
N ILE A 103 -6.02 -6.52 7.30
CA ILE A 103 -4.79 -5.74 7.50
C ILE A 103 -4.18 -5.49 6.13
N GLY A 104 -4.12 -4.24 5.70
CA GLY A 104 -3.63 -3.91 4.37
C GLY A 104 -3.45 -2.41 4.15
N THR A 105 -3.13 -2.05 2.91
CA THR A 105 -3.08 -0.64 2.54
C THR A 105 -4.50 -0.10 2.28
N ILE A 106 -4.65 1.22 2.43
CA ILE A 106 -5.90 1.93 2.08
C ILE A 106 -6.29 1.63 0.64
N GLN A 107 -5.31 1.66 -0.29
CA GLN A 107 -5.56 1.35 -1.70
C GLN A 107 -6.11 -0.07 -1.87
N SER A 108 -5.46 -1.06 -1.27
CA SER A 108 -5.91 -2.46 -1.38
C SER A 108 -7.29 -2.67 -0.75
N PHE A 109 -7.63 -1.93 0.29
CA PHE A 109 -8.96 -1.95 0.90
C PHE A 109 -10.01 -1.43 -0.07
N ILE A 110 -9.77 -0.24 -0.65
CA ILE A 110 -10.68 0.37 -1.62
C ILE A 110 -10.85 -0.53 -2.84
N ASP A 111 -9.75 -1.08 -3.36
CA ASP A 111 -9.78 -1.98 -4.51
C ASP A 111 -10.63 -3.22 -4.23
N ARG A 112 -10.41 -3.85 -3.08
CA ARG A 112 -11.07 -5.11 -2.71
C ARG A 112 -12.57 -4.93 -2.40
N PHE A 113 -12.92 -3.89 -1.66
CA PHE A 113 -14.27 -3.75 -1.11
C PHE A 113 -15.17 -2.76 -1.86
N VAL A 114 -14.59 -1.87 -2.66
CA VAL A 114 -15.32 -0.82 -3.39
C VAL A 114 -15.12 -0.96 -4.90
N THR A 115 -13.89 -0.80 -5.38
CA THR A 115 -13.61 -0.67 -6.81
C THR A 115 -13.93 -1.93 -7.61
N ILE A 116 -13.41 -3.07 -7.17
CA ILE A 116 -13.61 -4.34 -7.89
C ILE A 116 -15.08 -4.77 -7.89
N PRO A 117 -15.81 -4.77 -6.76
CA PRO A 117 -17.23 -5.09 -6.75
C PRO A 117 -18.06 -4.17 -7.63
N TYR A 118 -17.80 -2.86 -7.57
CA TYR A 118 -18.48 -1.85 -8.39
C TYR A 118 -18.24 -2.08 -9.90
N LEU A 119 -16.99 -2.22 -10.30
CA LEU A 119 -16.63 -2.44 -11.70
C LEU A 119 -17.18 -3.78 -12.23
N ARG A 120 -17.18 -4.83 -11.43
CA ARG A 120 -17.79 -6.13 -11.81
C ARG A 120 -19.27 -5.99 -12.07
N ASN A 121 -19.98 -5.20 -11.28
CA ASN A 121 -21.40 -4.97 -11.45
C ASN A 121 -21.72 -4.19 -12.73
N ILE A 122 -20.89 -3.21 -13.11
CA ILE A 122 -21.10 -2.38 -14.31
C ILE A 122 -20.59 -3.04 -15.58
N ALA A 123 -19.37 -3.60 -15.54
CA ALA A 123 -18.68 -4.08 -16.74
C ALA A 123 -18.94 -5.55 -17.03
N GLY A 124 -19.52 -6.32 -16.13
CA GLY A 124 -19.83 -7.74 -16.30
C GLY A 124 -18.61 -8.63 -16.57
N GLN A 125 -17.39 -8.12 -16.35
CA GLN A 125 -16.13 -8.78 -16.68
C GLN A 125 -15.28 -9.07 -15.45
N ASN A 126 -14.32 -9.98 -15.60
CA ASN A 126 -13.26 -10.20 -14.62
C ASN A 126 -12.33 -8.98 -14.55
N VAL A 127 -12.62 -8.13 -13.58
CA VAL A 127 -11.76 -6.98 -13.27
C VAL A 127 -10.56 -7.45 -12.47
N GLN A 128 -9.37 -7.19 -12.97
CA GLN A 128 -8.11 -7.45 -12.26
C GLN A 128 -7.52 -6.13 -11.79
N VAL A 129 -7.02 -6.12 -10.56
CA VAL A 129 -6.17 -5.04 -10.08
C VAL A 129 -4.79 -5.23 -10.70
N VAL A 130 -4.35 -4.23 -11.43
CA VAL A 130 -3.03 -4.21 -12.05
C VAL A 130 -2.13 -3.36 -11.16
N ASP A 131 -1.13 -3.99 -10.54
CA ASP A 131 -0.10 -3.25 -9.80
C ASP A 131 0.81 -2.48 -10.78
N SER A 132 1.61 -1.59 -10.20
CA SER A 132 2.50 -0.72 -10.97
C SER A 132 3.49 -1.48 -11.85
N LEU A 133 3.98 -2.62 -11.38
CA LEU A 133 4.93 -3.44 -12.12
C LEU A 133 4.25 -4.12 -13.31
N THR A 134 3.10 -4.73 -13.09
CA THR A 134 2.29 -5.36 -14.13
C THR A 134 1.85 -4.34 -15.17
N TYR A 135 1.43 -3.13 -14.73
CA TYR A 135 1.11 -2.03 -15.65
C TYR A 135 2.32 -1.63 -16.51
N ALA A 136 3.49 -1.44 -15.89
CA ALA A 136 4.72 -1.11 -16.60
C ALA A 136 5.08 -2.18 -17.64
N GLN A 137 4.97 -3.46 -17.29
CA GLN A 137 5.21 -4.58 -18.20
C GLN A 137 4.23 -4.59 -19.37
N HIS A 138 2.94 -4.35 -19.11
CA HIS A 138 1.93 -4.27 -20.17
C HIS A 138 2.18 -3.10 -21.13
N VAL A 139 2.53 -1.91 -20.60
CA VAL A 139 2.88 -0.74 -21.42
C VAL A 139 4.09 -1.03 -22.29
N LEU A 140 5.17 -1.57 -21.72
CA LEU A 140 6.38 -1.92 -22.44
C LEU A 140 6.12 -2.99 -23.51
N SER A 141 5.37 -4.03 -23.20
CA SER A 141 4.98 -5.08 -24.14
C SER A 141 4.18 -4.51 -25.32
N LYS A 142 3.18 -3.68 -25.03
CA LYS A 142 2.34 -3.04 -26.07
C LYS A 142 3.16 -2.13 -26.98
N MET A 143 4.11 -1.38 -26.40
CA MET A 143 5.03 -0.54 -27.18
C MET A 143 5.96 -1.34 -28.09
N GLN A 144 6.39 -2.53 -27.68
CA GLN A 144 7.27 -3.37 -28.50
C GLN A 144 6.62 -3.84 -29.82
N HIS A 145 5.30 -3.98 -29.81
CA HIS A 145 4.55 -4.50 -30.95
C HIS A 145 3.92 -3.42 -31.83
N ASP A 146 3.98 -2.14 -31.41
CA ASP A 146 3.39 -1.04 -32.16
C ASP A 146 4.46 -0.21 -32.87
N VAL A 147 4.35 -0.15 -34.20
CA VAL A 147 5.27 0.61 -35.09
C VAL A 147 5.37 2.09 -34.69
N LYS A 148 4.31 2.63 -34.10
CA LYS A 148 4.21 4.01 -33.60
C LYS A 148 5.28 4.35 -32.56
N TYR A 149 5.72 3.35 -31.77
CA TYR A 149 6.69 3.52 -30.70
C TYR A 149 8.10 3.03 -31.07
N ARG A 150 8.36 2.77 -32.34
CA ARG A 150 9.63 2.18 -32.81
C ARG A 150 10.87 2.97 -32.38
N ALA A 151 10.82 4.32 -32.46
CA ALA A 151 11.92 5.19 -32.06
C ALA A 151 12.17 5.15 -30.53
N LEU A 152 11.10 5.11 -29.74
CA LEU A 152 11.20 5.02 -28.29
C LEU A 152 11.69 3.64 -27.84
N ASN A 153 11.24 2.58 -28.50
CA ASN A 153 11.75 1.22 -28.29
C ASN A 153 13.25 1.11 -28.61
N TYR A 154 13.70 1.75 -29.67
CA TYR A 154 15.11 1.81 -30.01
C TYR A 154 15.92 2.54 -28.94
N ALA A 155 15.41 3.68 -28.45
CA ALA A 155 16.05 4.46 -27.39
C ALA A 155 16.13 3.69 -26.06
N THR A 156 15.09 2.92 -25.70
CA THR A 156 15.09 2.12 -24.47
C THR A 156 16.07 0.94 -24.58
N LYS A 157 16.07 0.23 -25.71
CA LYS A 157 16.98 -0.91 -25.94
C LYS A 157 18.46 -0.50 -25.97
N ASN A 158 18.77 0.66 -26.49
CA ASN A 158 20.16 1.15 -26.61
C ASN A 158 20.57 2.04 -25.43
N ASN A 159 19.78 2.08 -24.37
CA ASN A 159 20.10 2.76 -23.13
C ASN A 159 20.39 4.28 -23.28
N PHE A 160 19.79 4.93 -24.28
CA PHE A 160 19.86 6.38 -24.42
C PHE A 160 19.21 7.10 -23.25
N ALA A 161 19.67 8.32 -22.95
CA ALA A 161 19.17 9.10 -21.83
C ALA A 161 17.63 9.23 -21.81
N THR A 162 17.02 9.45 -22.97
CA THR A 162 15.56 9.53 -23.12
C THR A 162 14.86 8.19 -22.82
N GLY A 163 15.47 7.08 -23.25
CA GLY A 163 14.94 5.74 -22.97
C GLY A 163 15.05 5.36 -21.49
N ARG A 164 16.17 5.71 -20.83
CA ARG A 164 16.34 5.51 -19.39
C ARG A 164 15.32 6.30 -18.59
N GLN A 165 15.17 7.61 -18.88
CA GLN A 165 14.18 8.45 -18.23
C GLN A 165 12.75 7.92 -18.39
N PHE A 166 12.43 7.38 -19.56
CA PHE A 166 11.13 6.79 -19.82
C PHE A 166 10.91 5.51 -19.00
N THR A 167 11.89 4.60 -18.99
CA THR A 167 11.83 3.36 -18.21
C THR A 167 11.75 3.63 -16.73
N ASP A 168 12.54 4.56 -16.21
CA ASP A 168 12.51 4.98 -14.82
C ASP A 168 11.14 5.52 -14.40
N ARG A 169 10.51 6.31 -15.27
CA ARG A 169 9.19 6.88 -14.99
C ARG A 169 8.07 5.85 -15.04
N ILE A 170 8.15 4.88 -15.95
CA ILE A 170 7.21 3.74 -15.96
C ILE A 170 7.36 2.92 -14.69
N ASN A 171 8.58 2.60 -14.30
CA ASN A 171 8.85 1.78 -13.11
C ASN A 171 8.47 2.46 -11.80
N HIS A 172 8.50 3.81 -11.75
CA HIS A 172 8.13 4.58 -10.56
C HIS A 172 6.68 5.07 -10.57
N THR A 173 5.84 4.53 -11.47
CA THR A 173 4.38 4.81 -11.52
C THR A 173 3.99 6.29 -11.57
N GLN A 174 4.82 7.14 -12.08
CA GLN A 174 4.40 8.48 -12.40
C GLN A 174 3.53 8.43 -13.64
N ALA A 175 2.24 8.68 -13.45
CA ALA A 175 1.15 8.47 -14.36
C ALA A 175 1.47 8.75 -15.83
N LEU A 176 1.58 7.67 -16.60
CA LEU A 176 1.64 7.72 -18.05
C LEU A 176 0.21 7.81 -18.55
N HIS A 177 -0.15 8.92 -19.17
CA HIS A 177 -1.47 9.11 -19.74
C HIS A 177 -1.41 8.97 -21.26
N ILE A 178 -2.39 8.26 -21.81
CA ILE A 178 -2.58 8.15 -23.25
C ILE A 178 -3.72 9.08 -23.62
N ARG A 179 -3.44 10.10 -24.44
CA ARG A 179 -4.47 10.97 -25.03
C ARG A 179 -5.35 10.19 -26.01
N LYS A 180 -6.55 10.71 -26.25
CA LYS A 180 -7.49 10.15 -27.26
C LYS A 180 -6.90 10.06 -28.66
N ASP A 181 -5.91 10.90 -28.99
CA ASP A 181 -5.14 10.87 -30.24
C ASP A 181 -4.00 9.84 -30.24
N GLY A 182 -3.84 9.10 -29.15
CA GLY A 182 -2.82 8.09 -28.93
C GLY A 182 -1.44 8.64 -28.56
N ALA A 183 -1.30 9.93 -28.29
CA ALA A 183 -0.05 10.51 -27.83
C ALA A 183 0.18 10.17 -26.35
N LEU A 184 1.39 9.72 -26.03
CA LEU A 184 1.84 9.48 -24.65
C LEU A 184 2.28 10.80 -24.02
N TYR A 185 1.78 11.12 -22.84
CA TYR A 185 2.27 12.22 -22.06
C TYR A 185 2.45 11.82 -20.59
N ILE A 186 3.39 12.48 -19.95
CA ILE A 186 3.72 12.23 -18.55
C ILE A 186 3.27 13.44 -17.76
N MET A 187 2.34 13.24 -16.81
CA MET A 187 2.02 14.27 -15.83
C MET A 187 3.06 14.23 -14.72
N SER A 188 3.81 15.33 -14.54
CA SER A 188 4.49 15.57 -13.27
C SER A 188 3.48 16.21 -12.31
N THR A 189 3.63 15.94 -11.04
CA THR A 189 2.75 16.46 -9.97
C THR A 189 2.66 17.97 -9.91
N ASP A 190 3.53 18.71 -10.63
CA ASP A 190 3.61 20.17 -10.53
C ASP A 190 3.40 20.98 -11.81
N GLN A 191 3.39 20.37 -13.00
CA GLN A 191 2.97 21.04 -14.26
C GLN A 191 2.98 20.09 -15.45
N PRO A 192 2.13 20.32 -16.49
CA PRO A 192 2.20 19.56 -17.75
C PRO A 192 3.51 19.89 -18.46
N LYS A 193 4.53 19.04 -18.33
CA LYS A 193 5.78 19.19 -19.05
C LYS A 193 5.78 18.41 -20.34
N LYS A 194 5.86 19.18 -21.42
CA LYS A 194 6.26 18.89 -22.81
C LYS A 194 5.98 17.48 -23.33
N HIS A 195 5.17 17.46 -24.34
CA HIS A 195 4.91 16.36 -25.26
C HIS A 195 6.18 15.59 -25.63
N CYS A 196 6.18 14.28 -25.48
CA CYS A 196 6.98 13.42 -26.31
C CYS A 196 6.23 13.29 -27.65
N ASP A 197 6.30 14.33 -28.48
CA ASP A 197 5.77 14.26 -29.83
C ASP A 197 6.67 13.32 -30.62
N THR A 198 6.10 12.23 -31.12
CA THR A 198 6.80 11.28 -31.99
C THR A 198 7.36 11.95 -33.24
N ARG A 199 6.95 13.20 -33.55
CA ARG A 199 7.50 14.01 -34.64
C ARG A 199 8.81 14.70 -34.29
N GLN A 200 9.03 15.08 -33.01
CA GLN A 200 10.28 15.72 -32.59
C GLN A 200 11.44 14.74 -32.39
N SER A 201 11.16 13.45 -32.12
CA SER A 201 12.21 12.42 -32.09
C SER A 201 12.82 12.10 -33.46
N ARG A 202 12.17 12.53 -34.56
CA ARG A 202 12.75 12.40 -35.91
C ARG A 202 13.79 13.47 -36.26
N GLN A 203 13.81 14.61 -35.54
CA GLN A 203 14.77 15.69 -35.82
C GLN A 203 16.01 15.69 -34.92
N SER A 204 16.03 14.90 -33.86
CA SER A 204 17.19 14.79 -32.96
C SER A 204 18.04 13.52 -33.11
N VAL A 205 17.82 12.74 -34.17
CA VAL A 205 18.54 11.47 -34.48
C VAL A 205 19.15 11.49 -35.89
N LEU A 206 19.31 12.71 -36.46
CA LEU A 206 20.16 12.92 -37.63
C LEU A 206 21.42 13.70 -37.24
#